data_024edfeede8c81748ee3ab7da4a14d22
#
_entry.id   024edfeede8c81748ee3ab7da4a14d22
#
_cell.length_a   1.000
_cell.length_b   1.000
_cell.length_c   1.000
_cell.angle_alpha   90.00
_cell.angle_beta   90.00
_cell.angle_gamma   90.00
#
_symmetry.space_group_name_H-M   'P 1'
#
loop_
_entity.id
_entity.type
_entity.pdbx_description
1 polymer ?
#
loop_
_entity_poly.entity_id
_entity_poly.type
_entity_poly.pdbx_seq_one_letter_code
_entity_poly.pdbx_strand_id
1 'polypeptide(L)'
;MSLVRHLPPFSLALSALALSSWASVAQADIYKFVDKDGTVHFSNQPGAKQQGGQVYLKTREKKHRGDFTPFAPSDVSPERFSRHDDTIRQAATLYQIPEALVRAVIMVESNFDPRAVSHAGAQGLMQLMPATASRMEVRDSFDPRENIFGGVRYLRILANLFNGDLELTIAGYNAGEGAVMRHGGIPPYEETQDYVVKVLTYYRRFAAAQPQPPPEH
;
A
#
# COMPACT_ATOMS: atom_id res chain seq x y z
N MET A 1 -77.64 33.54 1.04
CA MET A 1 -77.00 33.07 -0.21
C MET A 1 -75.53 33.34 -0.08
N SER A 2 -74.75 32.32 0.39
CA SER A 2 -73.30 32.41 0.56
C SER A 2 -72.60 31.50 -0.47
N LEU A 3 -71.84 32.13 -1.34
CA LEU A 3 -71.03 31.42 -2.31
C LEU A 3 -69.67 30.96 -1.64
N VAL A 4 -69.55 29.66 -1.48
CA VAL A 4 -68.24 29.04 -1.08
C VAL A 4 -67.49 28.81 -2.33
N ARG A 5 -66.32 29.52 -2.49
CA ARG A 5 -65.30 29.25 -3.55
C ARG A 5 -64.42 28.14 -3.11
N HIS A 6 -64.39 27.03 -3.84
CA HIS A 6 -63.45 25.95 -3.72
C HIS A 6 -62.14 26.34 -4.44
N LEU A 7 -61.00 26.33 -3.71
CA LEU A 7 -59.66 26.38 -4.25
C LEU A 7 -59.13 24.95 -4.46
N PRO A 8 -58.45 24.65 -5.54
CA PRO A 8 -57.85 23.32 -5.76
C PRO A 8 -56.54 23.16 -4.96
N PRO A 9 -56.18 21.94 -4.57
CA PRO A 9 -54.93 21.69 -3.83
C PRO A 9 -53.74 21.80 -4.75
N PHE A 10 -52.77 22.63 -4.34
CA PHE A 10 -51.42 22.66 -4.94
C PHE A 10 -50.67 21.38 -4.60
N SER A 11 -50.45 20.52 -5.60
CA SER A 11 -49.52 19.40 -5.50
C SER A 11 -48.08 19.92 -5.59
N LEU A 12 -47.38 19.94 -4.47
CA LEU A 12 -45.91 20.11 -4.45
C LEU A 12 -45.25 18.80 -4.90
N ALA A 13 -44.81 18.75 -6.15
CA ALA A 13 -43.94 17.72 -6.62
C ALA A 13 -42.50 17.99 -6.08
N LEU A 14 -42.10 17.24 -5.07
CA LEU A 14 -40.74 17.28 -4.52
C LEU A 14 -39.83 16.48 -5.45
N SER A 15 -39.13 17.18 -6.37
CA SER A 15 -38.11 16.59 -7.22
C SER A 15 -36.87 16.37 -6.38
N ALA A 16 -36.65 15.13 -5.93
CA ALA A 16 -35.41 14.71 -5.32
C ALA A 16 -34.33 14.64 -6.40
N LEU A 17 -33.48 15.67 -6.50
CA LEU A 17 -32.23 15.60 -7.24
C LEU A 17 -31.28 14.71 -6.43
N ALA A 18 -31.12 13.46 -6.87
CA ALA A 18 -30.05 12.60 -6.39
C ALA A 18 -28.70 13.12 -6.95
N LEU A 19 -27.99 13.91 -6.17
CA LEU A 19 -26.60 14.23 -6.40
C LEU A 19 -25.76 12.98 -6.15
N SER A 20 -25.53 12.18 -7.19
CA SER A 20 -24.51 11.16 -7.20
C SER A 20 -23.14 11.86 -7.24
N SER A 21 -22.60 12.17 -6.05
CA SER A 21 -21.21 12.59 -5.91
C SER A 21 -20.30 11.39 -6.26
N TRP A 22 -19.83 11.37 -7.47
CA TRP A 22 -18.73 10.52 -7.86
C TRP A 22 -17.51 11.03 -7.09
N ALA A 23 -17.14 10.33 -6.02
CA ALA A 23 -15.88 10.56 -5.35
C ALA A 23 -14.78 10.18 -6.36
N SER A 24 -14.28 11.17 -7.09
CA SER A 24 -13.02 11.03 -7.82
C SER A 24 -11.96 10.66 -6.80
N VAL A 25 -11.42 9.45 -6.89
CA VAL A 25 -10.22 9.07 -6.17
C VAL A 25 -9.13 10.01 -6.69
N ALA A 26 -8.84 11.04 -5.92
CA ALA A 26 -7.81 12.01 -6.26
C ALA A 26 -6.47 11.26 -6.26
N GLN A 27 -5.95 11.00 -7.42
CA GLN A 27 -4.64 10.46 -7.67
C GLN A 27 -3.66 11.61 -7.44
N ALA A 28 -3.05 11.67 -6.26
CA ALA A 28 -2.22 12.80 -5.87
C ALA A 28 -0.74 12.47 -6.08
N ASP A 29 -0.03 13.38 -6.75
CA ASP A 29 1.44 13.34 -6.85
C ASP A 29 2.07 13.30 -5.45
N ILE A 30 3.22 12.63 -5.33
CA ILE A 30 4.01 12.63 -4.10
C ILE A 30 5.04 13.74 -4.20
N TYR A 31 5.06 14.62 -3.20
CA TYR A 31 6.00 15.72 -3.06
C TYR A 31 7.02 15.38 -1.98
N LYS A 32 8.30 15.67 -2.25
CA LYS A 32 9.39 15.58 -1.30
C LYS A 32 9.80 17.02 -0.92
N PHE A 33 9.95 17.29 0.36
CA PHE A 33 10.57 18.53 0.84
C PHE A 33 11.48 18.22 2.03
N VAL A 34 12.47 19.07 2.24
CA VAL A 34 13.41 19.00 3.37
C VAL A 34 13.12 20.19 4.26
N ASP A 35 12.88 19.95 5.55
CA ASP A 35 12.67 21.01 6.50
C ASP A 35 13.98 21.72 6.90
N LYS A 36 13.88 22.72 7.77
CA LYS A 36 15.01 23.52 8.21
C LYS A 36 16.05 22.73 8.99
N ASP A 37 15.65 21.60 9.56
CA ASP A 37 16.47 20.71 10.37
C ASP A 37 17.11 19.60 9.53
N GLY A 38 16.90 19.63 8.21
CA GLY A 38 17.43 18.62 7.28
C GLY A 38 16.57 17.35 7.19
N THR A 39 15.41 17.30 7.86
CA THR A 39 14.51 16.14 7.81
C THR A 39 13.77 16.11 6.49
N VAL A 40 13.77 14.93 5.86
CA VAL A 40 13.09 14.69 4.59
C VAL A 40 11.64 14.29 4.84
N HIS A 41 10.71 15.06 4.28
CA HIS A 41 9.28 14.80 4.36
C HIS A 41 8.71 14.44 3.00
N PHE A 42 7.73 13.53 3.03
CA PHE A 42 6.93 13.19 1.84
C PHE A 42 5.46 13.50 2.12
N SER A 43 4.79 14.11 1.15
CA SER A 43 3.38 14.46 1.27
C SER A 43 2.65 14.29 -0.05
N ASN A 44 1.43 13.78 0.02
CA ASN A 44 0.52 13.70 -1.12
C ASN A 44 -0.50 14.87 -1.13
N GLN A 45 -0.35 15.83 -0.23
CA GLN A 45 -1.28 16.96 -0.16
C GLN A 45 -0.92 18.02 -1.20
N PRO A 46 -1.89 18.61 -1.89
CA PRO A 46 -1.65 19.65 -2.89
C PRO A 46 -0.88 20.88 -2.36
N GLY A 47 -0.99 21.13 -1.05
CA GLY A 47 -0.27 22.23 -0.37
C GLY A 47 1.23 22.00 -0.20
N ALA A 48 1.72 20.77 -0.34
CA ALA A 48 3.15 20.47 -0.20
C ALA A 48 4.00 21.18 -1.26
N LYS A 49 3.45 21.41 -2.46
CA LYS A 49 4.11 22.19 -3.52
C LYS A 49 4.34 23.65 -3.13
N GLN A 50 3.40 24.23 -2.37
CA GLN A 50 3.49 25.62 -1.90
C GLN A 50 4.53 25.79 -0.77
N GLN A 51 4.90 24.71 -0.10
CA GLN A 51 5.94 24.66 0.94
C GLN A 51 7.34 24.37 0.38
N GLY A 52 7.55 24.50 -0.94
CA GLY A 52 8.83 24.24 -1.59
C GLY A 52 9.04 22.76 -1.95
N GLY A 53 8.01 21.93 -1.84
CA GLY A 53 8.08 20.53 -2.21
C GLY A 53 8.34 20.33 -3.70
N GLN A 54 9.39 19.59 -4.02
CA GLN A 54 9.63 19.13 -5.38
C GLN A 54 8.78 17.88 -5.66
N VAL A 55 8.21 17.79 -6.87
CA VAL A 55 7.49 16.58 -7.28
C VAL A 55 8.47 15.42 -7.34
N TYR A 56 8.35 14.52 -6.37
CA TYR A 56 9.20 13.32 -6.28
C TYR A 56 8.69 12.19 -7.17
N LEU A 57 7.37 12.03 -7.21
CA LEU A 57 6.69 11.06 -8.07
C LEU A 57 5.47 11.71 -8.69
N LYS A 58 5.50 11.87 -10.03
CA LYS A 58 4.29 12.18 -10.78
C LYS A 58 3.50 10.90 -10.97
N THR A 59 2.28 10.88 -10.46
CA THR A 59 1.29 9.86 -10.83
C THR A 59 0.87 10.10 -12.28
N ARG A 60 1.78 9.86 -13.20
CA ARG A 60 1.42 9.80 -14.61
C ARG A 60 0.74 8.46 -14.83
N GLU A 61 -0.47 8.47 -15.40
CA GLU A 61 -0.97 7.36 -16.19
C GLU A 61 0.00 7.11 -17.37
N LYS A 62 1.16 6.55 -17.09
CA LYS A 62 1.84 5.79 -18.13
C LYS A 62 1.04 4.50 -18.25
N LYS A 63 0.36 4.33 -19.38
CA LYS A 63 0.03 3.01 -19.90
C LYS A 63 1.35 2.24 -19.94
N HIS A 64 1.69 1.57 -18.82
CA HIS A 64 2.75 0.60 -18.80
C HIS A 64 2.28 -0.58 -19.65
N ARG A 65 2.78 -0.62 -20.88
CA ARG A 65 2.87 -1.83 -21.70
C ARG A 65 4.08 -2.65 -21.24
N GLY A 66 4.14 -2.95 -19.99
CA GLY A 66 4.90 -4.05 -19.44
C GLY A 66 3.86 -4.98 -18.85
N ASP A 67 3.73 -6.17 -19.41
CA ASP A 67 2.89 -7.23 -18.87
C ASP A 67 3.39 -7.61 -17.46
N PHE A 68 3.12 -6.74 -16.48
CA PHE A 68 3.00 -7.18 -15.12
C PHE A 68 1.62 -7.82 -15.03
N THR A 69 1.50 -9.03 -15.53
CA THR A 69 0.43 -9.91 -15.10
C THR A 69 0.62 -10.09 -13.59
N PRO A 70 -0.29 -9.57 -12.74
CA PRO A 70 -0.29 -9.96 -11.34
C PRO A 70 -0.20 -11.48 -11.34
N PHE A 71 0.61 -12.05 -10.46
CA PHE A 71 0.64 -13.48 -10.25
C PHE A 71 -0.81 -13.97 -10.29
N ALA A 72 -1.16 -14.81 -11.30
CA ALA A 72 -2.47 -15.40 -11.32
C ALA A 72 -2.50 -16.38 -10.14
N PRO A 73 -3.20 -16.04 -9.03
CA PRO A 73 -3.14 -16.87 -7.83
C PRO A 73 -3.76 -18.23 -8.14
N SER A 74 -3.22 -19.27 -7.56
CA SER A 74 -3.78 -20.62 -7.64
C SER A 74 -5.17 -20.69 -6.98
N ASP A 75 -5.43 -19.82 -6.01
CA ASP A 75 -6.72 -19.64 -5.34
C ASP A 75 -7.31 -18.28 -5.73
N VAL A 76 -8.45 -18.28 -6.43
CA VAL A 76 -9.18 -17.08 -6.85
C VAL A 76 -10.31 -16.70 -5.88
N SER A 77 -10.49 -17.43 -4.76
CA SER A 77 -11.53 -17.14 -3.79
C SER A 77 -11.30 -15.80 -3.09
N PRO A 78 -12.39 -15.05 -2.76
CA PRO A 78 -12.27 -13.80 -2.00
C PRO A 78 -11.62 -14.01 -0.62
N GLU A 79 -11.82 -15.18 0.00
CA GLU A 79 -11.34 -15.54 1.33
C GLU A 79 -9.81 -15.58 1.40
N ARG A 80 -9.11 -15.71 0.26
CA ARG A 80 -7.63 -15.67 0.25
C ARG A 80 -7.07 -14.39 0.88
N PHE A 81 -7.78 -13.27 0.76
CA PHE A 81 -7.34 -11.98 1.29
C PHE A 81 -7.42 -11.88 2.82
N SER A 82 -8.25 -12.71 3.46
CA SER A 82 -8.44 -12.72 4.92
C SER A 82 -7.90 -13.98 5.61
N ARG A 83 -7.58 -15.03 4.86
CA ARG A 83 -7.14 -16.33 5.37
C ARG A 83 -5.95 -16.24 6.33
N HIS A 84 -5.09 -15.25 6.16
CA HIS A 84 -3.86 -15.09 6.91
C HIS A 84 -3.88 -13.90 7.87
N ASP A 85 -5.07 -13.31 8.12
CA ASP A 85 -5.24 -12.09 8.92
C ASP A 85 -4.61 -12.18 10.31
N ASP A 86 -4.86 -13.27 11.03
CA ASP A 86 -4.31 -13.46 12.36
C ASP A 86 -2.78 -13.58 12.35
N THR A 87 -2.23 -14.26 11.36
CA THR A 87 -0.77 -14.40 11.21
C THR A 87 -0.13 -13.04 10.87
N ILE A 88 -0.75 -12.29 9.96
CA ILE A 88 -0.29 -10.96 9.58
C ILE A 88 -0.30 -10.03 10.80
N ARG A 89 -1.41 -10.01 11.56
CA ARG A 89 -1.54 -9.20 12.78
C ARG A 89 -0.49 -9.55 13.83
N GLN A 90 -0.27 -10.85 14.08
CA GLN A 90 0.74 -11.32 15.02
C GLN A 90 2.15 -10.86 14.63
N ALA A 91 2.53 -11.05 13.35
CA ALA A 91 3.84 -10.64 12.85
C ALA A 91 3.99 -9.11 12.85
N ALA A 92 2.98 -8.37 12.40
CA ALA A 92 2.94 -6.91 12.41
C ALA A 92 3.15 -6.34 13.82
N THR A 93 2.43 -6.90 14.82
CA THR A 93 2.56 -6.52 16.24
C THR A 93 3.95 -6.85 16.76
N LEU A 94 4.45 -8.07 16.55
CA LEU A 94 5.74 -8.51 17.05
C LEU A 94 6.89 -7.64 16.55
N TYR A 95 6.89 -7.34 15.24
CA TYR A 95 7.96 -6.57 14.61
C TYR A 95 7.65 -5.07 14.51
N GLN A 96 6.54 -4.60 15.05
CA GLN A 96 6.12 -3.19 15.01
C GLN A 96 6.13 -2.61 13.59
N ILE A 97 5.62 -3.38 12.64
CA ILE A 97 5.37 -2.96 11.26
C ILE A 97 3.86 -2.76 11.08
N PRO A 98 3.38 -1.68 10.48
CA PRO A 98 1.95 -1.50 10.25
C PRO A 98 1.33 -2.68 9.49
N GLU A 99 0.23 -3.26 10.02
CA GLU A 99 -0.48 -4.39 9.38
C GLU A 99 -0.85 -4.08 7.92
N ALA A 100 -1.29 -2.85 7.67
CA ALA A 100 -1.61 -2.38 6.32
C ALA A 100 -0.41 -2.45 5.36
N LEU A 101 0.83 -2.21 5.86
CA LEU A 101 2.03 -2.32 5.06
C LEU A 101 2.35 -3.79 4.73
N VAL A 102 2.21 -4.68 5.71
CA VAL A 102 2.41 -6.12 5.49
C VAL A 102 1.44 -6.64 4.42
N ARG A 103 0.16 -6.27 4.51
CA ARG A 103 -0.86 -6.63 3.51
C ARG A 103 -0.53 -6.07 2.13
N ALA A 104 -0.02 -4.84 2.07
CA ALA A 104 0.36 -4.20 0.81
C ALA A 104 1.52 -4.93 0.12
N VAL A 105 2.53 -5.34 0.89
CA VAL A 105 3.64 -6.13 0.38
C VAL A 105 3.14 -7.49 -0.13
N ILE A 106 2.38 -8.24 0.66
CA ILE A 106 1.81 -9.54 0.25
C ILE A 106 0.97 -9.40 -1.03
N MET A 107 0.17 -8.33 -1.13
CA MET A 107 -0.64 -8.06 -2.32
C MET A 107 0.22 -7.89 -3.58
N VAL A 108 1.30 -7.13 -3.49
CA VAL A 108 2.18 -6.84 -4.63
C VAL A 108 3.04 -8.06 -4.98
N GLU A 109 3.52 -8.79 -3.98
CA GLU A 109 4.44 -9.91 -4.15
C GLU A 109 3.78 -11.17 -4.72
N SER A 110 2.63 -11.54 -4.17
CA SER A 110 2.00 -12.83 -4.49
C SER A 110 0.51 -12.77 -4.77
N ASN A 111 -0.12 -11.59 -4.62
CA ASN A 111 -1.59 -11.50 -4.61
C ASN A 111 -2.23 -12.50 -3.63
N PHE A 112 -1.60 -12.68 -2.45
CA PHE A 112 -1.98 -13.64 -1.41
C PHE A 112 -1.92 -15.12 -1.83
N ASP A 113 -1.08 -15.49 -2.81
CA ASP A 113 -0.83 -16.89 -3.13
C ASP A 113 0.37 -17.42 -2.33
N PRO A 114 0.15 -18.36 -1.38
CA PRO A 114 1.24 -18.93 -0.59
C PRO A 114 2.19 -19.83 -1.38
N ARG A 115 1.80 -20.23 -2.59
CA ARG A 115 2.60 -21.09 -3.48
C ARG A 115 3.28 -20.34 -4.62
N ALA A 116 3.20 -19.01 -4.61
CA ALA A 116 3.82 -18.18 -5.62
C ALA A 116 5.33 -18.41 -5.71
N VAL A 117 5.84 -18.52 -6.93
CA VAL A 117 7.27 -18.62 -7.24
C VAL A 117 7.58 -17.66 -8.38
N SER A 118 8.50 -16.71 -8.18
CA SER A 118 8.92 -15.80 -9.24
C SER A 118 9.94 -16.47 -10.18
N HIS A 119 10.16 -15.88 -11.36
CA HIS A 119 11.19 -16.32 -12.29
C HIS A 119 12.60 -16.29 -11.67
N ALA A 120 12.84 -15.38 -10.71
CA ALA A 120 14.10 -15.28 -9.98
C ALA A 120 14.22 -16.28 -8.82
N GLY A 121 13.15 -17.05 -8.53
CA GLY A 121 13.14 -18.05 -7.46
C GLY A 121 12.70 -17.51 -6.09
N ALA A 122 12.12 -16.33 -6.01
CA ALA A 122 11.47 -15.84 -4.79
C ALA A 122 10.20 -16.66 -4.51
N GLN A 123 9.88 -16.91 -3.23
CA GLN A 123 8.90 -17.92 -2.83
C GLN A 123 7.89 -17.40 -1.79
N GLY A 124 6.65 -17.85 -1.92
CA GLY A 124 5.58 -17.71 -0.94
C GLY A 124 4.93 -16.33 -0.92
N LEU A 125 4.13 -16.07 0.13
CA LEU A 125 3.29 -14.87 0.27
C LEU A 125 4.06 -13.55 0.14
N MET A 126 5.25 -13.46 0.75
CA MET A 126 6.09 -12.28 0.76
C MET A 126 7.31 -12.40 -0.16
N GLN A 127 7.32 -13.39 -1.06
CA GLN A 127 8.33 -13.61 -2.10
C GLN A 127 9.78 -13.52 -1.58
N LEU A 128 10.09 -14.34 -0.59
CA LEU A 128 11.44 -14.38 -0.04
C LEU A 128 12.38 -15.13 -0.99
N MET A 129 13.49 -14.50 -1.36
CA MET A 129 14.60 -15.19 -2.00
C MET A 129 15.19 -16.22 -1.03
N PRO A 130 15.65 -17.40 -1.49
CA PRO A 130 16.18 -18.45 -0.61
C PRO A 130 17.27 -17.97 0.36
N ALA A 131 18.17 -17.11 -0.08
CA ALA A 131 19.19 -16.53 0.78
C ALA A 131 18.60 -15.61 1.86
N THR A 132 17.56 -14.83 1.54
CA THR A 132 16.85 -13.99 2.51
C THR A 132 16.04 -14.85 3.46
N ALA A 133 15.35 -15.90 2.97
CA ALA A 133 14.60 -16.86 3.80
C ALA A 133 15.53 -17.50 4.85
N SER A 134 16.68 -17.98 4.43
CA SER A 134 17.68 -18.56 5.34
C SER A 134 18.17 -17.55 6.38
N ARG A 135 18.46 -16.30 5.97
CA ARG A 135 18.87 -15.21 6.88
C ARG A 135 17.77 -14.83 7.87
N MET A 136 16.51 -14.98 7.47
CA MET A 136 15.34 -14.73 8.31
C MET A 136 14.85 -15.98 9.05
N GLU A 137 15.62 -17.06 9.06
CA GLU A 137 15.32 -18.32 9.76
C GLU A 137 14.01 -18.99 9.30
N VAL A 138 13.63 -18.78 8.04
CA VAL A 138 12.49 -19.44 7.39
C VAL A 138 12.97 -20.79 6.85
N ARG A 139 12.36 -21.88 7.31
CA ARG A 139 12.69 -23.25 6.93
C ARG A 139 11.88 -23.71 5.73
N ASP A 140 10.61 -23.31 5.69
CA ASP A 140 9.70 -23.56 4.59
C ASP A 140 9.08 -22.23 4.11
N SER A 141 9.55 -21.74 2.95
CA SER A 141 9.02 -20.51 2.36
C SER A 141 7.58 -20.65 1.84
N PHE A 142 7.03 -21.86 1.75
CA PHE A 142 5.64 -22.09 1.37
C PHE A 142 4.71 -22.27 2.59
N ASP A 143 5.26 -22.39 3.80
CA ASP A 143 4.46 -22.26 5.02
C ASP A 143 4.08 -20.78 5.22
N PRO A 144 2.77 -20.45 5.22
CA PRO A 144 2.31 -19.08 5.31
C PRO A 144 2.82 -18.35 6.56
N ARG A 145 2.89 -19.05 7.69
CA ARG A 145 3.33 -18.45 8.95
C ARG A 145 4.81 -18.14 8.92
N GLU A 146 5.64 -19.10 8.54
CA GLU A 146 7.09 -18.90 8.48
C GLU A 146 7.44 -17.79 7.46
N ASN A 147 6.79 -17.78 6.30
CA ASN A 147 7.02 -16.80 5.26
C ASN A 147 6.64 -15.37 5.69
N ILE A 148 5.44 -15.19 6.30
CA ILE A 148 4.99 -13.89 6.78
C ILE A 148 5.92 -13.39 7.91
N PHE A 149 6.24 -14.22 8.89
CA PHE A 149 7.12 -13.82 9.99
C PHE A 149 8.52 -13.46 9.49
N GLY A 150 9.07 -14.22 8.55
CA GLY A 150 10.36 -13.93 7.93
C GLY A 150 10.35 -12.63 7.13
N GLY A 151 9.35 -12.43 6.29
CA GLY A 151 9.21 -11.21 5.49
C GLY A 151 9.01 -9.95 6.34
N VAL A 152 8.19 -10.01 7.39
CA VAL A 152 7.98 -8.88 8.30
C VAL A 152 9.23 -8.61 9.15
N ARG A 153 9.96 -9.65 9.57
CA ARG A 153 11.28 -9.49 10.21
C ARG A 153 12.24 -8.74 9.28
N TYR A 154 12.29 -9.09 8.00
CA TYR A 154 13.12 -8.41 7.02
C TYR A 154 12.71 -6.94 6.83
N LEU A 155 11.40 -6.65 6.73
CA LEU A 155 10.89 -5.27 6.72
C LEU A 155 11.36 -4.47 7.95
N ARG A 156 11.35 -5.07 9.16
CA ARG A 156 11.84 -4.40 10.37
C ARG A 156 13.33 -4.10 10.30
N ILE A 157 14.13 -5.05 9.82
CA ILE A 157 15.57 -4.84 9.65
C ILE A 157 15.82 -3.66 8.71
N LEU A 158 15.12 -3.61 7.57
CA LEU A 158 15.23 -2.52 6.60
C LEU A 158 14.74 -1.18 7.18
N ALA A 159 13.62 -1.17 7.91
CA ALA A 159 13.12 0.03 8.57
C ALA A 159 14.15 0.59 9.57
N ASN A 160 14.79 -0.27 10.35
CA ASN A 160 15.85 0.16 11.25
C ASN A 160 17.07 0.69 10.49
N LEU A 161 17.46 0.01 9.40
CA LEU A 161 18.62 0.41 8.58
C LEU A 161 18.41 1.78 7.93
N PHE A 162 17.19 2.08 7.53
CA PHE A 162 16.84 3.34 6.86
C PHE A 162 16.14 4.36 7.77
N ASN A 163 16.34 4.25 9.10
CA ASN A 163 15.83 5.20 10.10
C ASN A 163 14.31 5.45 10.00
N GLY A 164 13.53 4.42 9.67
CA GLY A 164 12.08 4.51 9.53
C GLY A 164 11.60 5.14 8.20
N ASP A 165 12.49 5.45 7.27
CA ASP A 165 12.08 5.91 5.93
C ASP A 165 11.32 4.80 5.22
N LEU A 166 10.02 5.03 5.01
CA LEU A 166 9.11 4.03 4.45
C LEU A 166 9.46 3.68 3.01
N GLU A 167 9.80 4.67 2.20
CA GLU A 167 10.09 4.46 0.78
C GLU A 167 11.40 3.70 0.59
N LEU A 168 12.44 4.05 1.35
CA LEU A 168 13.71 3.32 1.34
C LEU A 168 13.56 1.91 1.89
N THR A 169 12.70 1.71 2.89
CA THR A 169 12.36 0.39 3.42
C THR A 169 11.72 -0.49 2.35
N ILE A 170 10.73 0.04 1.63
CA ILE A 170 10.06 -0.67 0.53
C ILE A 170 11.02 -0.92 -0.63
N ALA A 171 11.82 0.07 -1.01
CA ALA A 171 12.82 -0.09 -2.07
C ALA A 171 13.88 -1.14 -1.70
N GLY A 172 14.32 -1.15 -0.44
CA GLY A 172 15.26 -2.13 0.09
C GLY A 172 14.70 -3.55 0.11
N TYR A 173 13.39 -3.69 0.33
CA TYR A 173 12.73 -4.98 0.27
C TYR A 173 12.81 -5.60 -1.14
N ASN A 174 12.55 -4.81 -2.17
CA ASN A 174 12.59 -5.27 -3.57
C ASN A 174 14.01 -5.37 -4.13
N ALA A 175 14.81 -4.30 -4.03
CA ALA A 175 16.13 -4.22 -4.66
C ALA A 175 17.29 -4.72 -3.78
N GLY A 176 17.00 -5.01 -2.51
CA GLY A 176 18.02 -5.29 -1.49
C GLY A 176 18.64 -4.00 -0.90
N GLU A 177 18.99 -4.06 0.38
CA GLU A 177 19.58 -2.96 1.14
C GLU A 177 20.85 -2.40 0.50
N GLY A 178 21.65 -3.28 -0.08
CA GLY A 178 22.93 -2.89 -0.72
C GLY A 178 22.72 -1.99 -1.95
N ALA A 179 21.65 -2.18 -2.71
CA ALA A 179 21.33 -1.32 -3.85
C ALA A 179 20.92 0.09 -3.38
N VAL A 180 20.01 0.16 -2.40
CA VAL A 180 19.57 1.44 -1.82
C VAL A 180 20.75 2.23 -1.24
N MET A 181 21.63 1.56 -0.50
CA MET A 181 22.83 2.20 0.09
C MET A 181 23.80 2.72 -0.99
N ARG A 182 24.08 1.93 -2.04
CA ARG A 182 24.97 2.36 -3.14
C ARG A 182 24.45 3.58 -3.87
N HIS A 183 23.13 3.70 -4.03
CA HIS A 183 22.52 4.83 -4.74
C HIS A 183 22.15 6.00 -3.82
N GLY A 184 22.30 5.84 -2.51
CA GLY A 184 21.92 6.86 -1.52
C GLY A 184 20.43 7.20 -1.58
N GLY A 185 19.58 6.26 -2.01
CA GLY A 185 18.15 6.46 -2.24
C GLY A 185 17.51 5.30 -3.00
N ILE A 186 16.30 5.50 -3.51
CA ILE A 186 15.63 4.51 -4.37
C ILE A 186 16.48 4.31 -5.63
N PRO A 187 16.96 3.07 -5.91
CA PRO A 187 17.74 2.80 -7.10
C PRO A 187 16.99 3.19 -8.38
N PRO A 188 17.69 3.62 -9.44
CA PRO A 188 17.07 4.00 -10.71
C PRO A 188 16.63 2.77 -11.53
N TYR A 189 16.17 1.72 -10.86
CA TYR A 189 15.62 0.52 -11.46
C TYR A 189 14.12 0.72 -11.66
N GLU A 190 13.63 0.61 -12.89
CA GLU A 190 12.21 0.80 -13.22
C GLU A 190 11.31 -0.11 -12.39
N GLU A 191 11.72 -1.38 -12.24
CA GLU A 191 11.00 -2.36 -11.42
C GLU A 191 10.87 -1.90 -9.97
N THR A 192 11.95 -1.42 -9.33
CA THR A 192 11.95 -0.99 -7.94
C THR A 192 11.12 0.28 -7.74
N GLN A 193 11.22 1.24 -8.67
CA GLN A 193 10.41 2.46 -8.61
C GLN A 193 8.90 2.14 -8.73
N ASP A 194 8.54 1.26 -9.64
CA ASP A 194 7.16 0.79 -9.80
C ASP A 194 6.67 -0.01 -8.58
N TYR A 195 7.54 -0.83 -8.01
CA TYR A 195 7.26 -1.57 -6.79
C TYR A 195 6.92 -0.65 -5.62
N VAL A 196 7.75 0.36 -5.36
CA VAL A 196 7.50 1.35 -4.31
C VAL A 196 6.14 2.02 -4.49
N VAL A 197 5.81 2.46 -5.71
CA VAL A 197 4.52 3.10 -6.01
C VAL A 197 3.35 2.15 -5.74
N LYS A 198 3.45 0.89 -6.16
CA LYS A 198 2.40 -0.13 -5.97
C LYS A 198 2.18 -0.42 -4.49
N VAL A 199 3.25 -0.70 -3.74
CA VAL A 199 3.14 -0.98 -2.31
C VAL A 199 2.55 0.21 -1.56
N LEU A 200 2.98 1.44 -1.81
CA LEU A 200 2.42 2.64 -1.19
C LEU A 200 0.94 2.84 -1.54
N THR A 201 0.54 2.50 -2.76
CA THR A 201 -0.87 2.59 -3.20
C THR A 201 -1.74 1.61 -2.41
N TYR A 202 -1.33 0.35 -2.28
CA TYR A 202 -2.05 -0.65 -1.50
C TYR A 202 -2.00 -0.36 0.00
N TYR A 203 -0.86 0.11 0.52
CA TYR A 203 -0.73 0.51 1.92
C TYR A 203 -1.79 1.54 2.31
N ARG A 204 -1.97 2.58 1.50
CA ARG A 204 -3.01 3.61 1.75
C ARG A 204 -4.42 3.02 1.71
N ARG A 205 -4.70 2.12 0.76
CA ARG A 205 -6.01 1.45 0.69
C ARG A 205 -6.30 0.62 1.93
N PHE A 206 -5.34 -0.20 2.36
CA PHE A 206 -5.51 -1.04 3.54
C PHE A 206 -5.55 -0.22 4.82
N ALA A 207 -4.78 0.85 4.95
CA ALA A 207 -4.82 1.75 6.10
C ALA A 207 -6.17 2.47 6.22
N ALA A 208 -6.74 2.92 5.10
CA ALA A 208 -8.06 3.56 5.08
C ALA A 208 -9.21 2.60 5.40
N ALA A 209 -9.03 1.29 5.17
CA ALA A 209 -10.04 0.26 5.46
C ALA A 209 -10.00 -0.22 6.92
N GLN A 210 -8.96 0.12 7.70
CA GLN A 210 -8.89 -0.23 9.12
C GLN A 210 -9.84 0.68 9.93
N PRO A 211 -10.58 0.13 10.93
CA PRO A 211 -11.37 0.95 11.84
C PRO A 211 -10.45 1.98 12.51
N GLN A 212 -10.80 3.26 12.41
CA GLN A 212 -10.09 4.30 13.15
C GLN A 212 -10.36 4.12 14.64
N PRO A 213 -9.34 4.26 15.52
CA PRO A 213 -9.61 4.32 16.95
C PRO A 213 -10.55 5.50 17.23
N PRO A 214 -11.47 5.38 18.21
CA PRO A 214 -12.30 6.50 18.60
C PRO A 214 -11.43 7.69 18.99
N PRO A 215 -11.88 8.94 18.71
CA PRO A 215 -11.13 10.13 19.10
C PRO A 215 -10.89 10.10 20.61
N GLU A 216 -9.65 10.29 21.01
CA GLU A 216 -9.31 10.49 22.43
C GLU A 216 -9.95 11.80 22.92
N HIS A 217 -10.78 11.69 23.95
CA HIS A 217 -11.49 12.82 24.58
C HIS A 217 -10.61 13.43 25.69
#